data_6e53bd74932d13c0f16002aff27055e2
#
_entry.id   6e53bd74932d13c0f16002aff27055e2
#
_cell.length_a   1.000
_cell.length_b   1.000
_cell.length_c   1.000
_cell.angle_alpha   90.00
_cell.angle_beta   90.00
_cell.angle_gamma   90.00
#
_symmetry.space_group_name_H-M   'P 1'
#
loop_
_entity.id
_entity.type
_entity.pdbx_description
1 polymer ?
#
loop_
_entity_poly.entity_id
_entity_poly.type
_entity_poly.pdbx_seq_one_letter_code
_entity_poly.pdbx_strand_id
1 'polypeptide(L)'
;PVAAAFEPARRMVWSAVAAAAMLLALAAVLALVASRWIGEPIRRLIASTHEIAAGNFGKRLPERRMVAEIADLAVDFNRMSGYVEDYVGRLRASAQKNRDLFINSIRAFSAAIDAKDPYTRGHSERVAEISRTIARHLGQSDDFQHKLWIGALLHDVGKIGIEDQILRKVGQLTPEEYEIMKSHPVVGSDILAPIEQL
;
A
#
# COMPACT_ATOMS: atom_id res chain seq x y z
N PRO A 1 64.98 43.49 -42.68
CA PRO A 1 64.90 44.22 -41.38
C PRO A 1 63.47 44.26 -40.80
N VAL A 2 62.40 44.29 -41.62
CA VAL A 2 61.00 44.43 -41.13
C VAL A 2 60.55 43.17 -40.38
N ALA A 3 60.91 41.97 -40.78
CA ALA A 3 60.48 40.70 -40.16
C ALA A 3 61.00 40.54 -38.74
N ALA A 4 62.21 41.06 -38.42
CA ALA A 4 62.79 40.97 -37.08
C ALA A 4 62.10 41.89 -36.07
N ALA A 5 61.50 42.98 -36.52
CA ALA A 5 60.76 43.93 -35.64
C ALA A 5 59.44 43.36 -35.10
N PHE A 6 58.85 42.40 -35.81
CA PHE A 6 57.56 41.75 -35.38
C PHE A 6 57.79 40.45 -34.57
N GLU A 7 58.99 39.93 -34.45
CA GLU A 7 59.28 38.71 -33.67
C GLU A 7 58.83 38.83 -32.19
N PRO A 8 59.09 39.90 -31.45
CA PRO A 8 58.62 40.02 -30.05
C PRO A 8 57.09 40.00 -29.91
N ALA A 9 56.40 40.72 -30.81
CA ALA A 9 54.94 40.79 -30.82
C ALA A 9 54.33 39.41 -31.12
N ARG A 10 54.91 38.67 -32.08
CA ARG A 10 54.48 37.30 -32.43
C ARG A 10 54.70 36.33 -31.26
N ARG A 11 55.80 36.36 -30.55
CA ARG A 11 56.04 35.57 -29.32
C ARG A 11 55.06 35.89 -28.22
N MET A 12 54.76 37.18 -28.06
CA MET A 12 53.77 37.63 -27.02
C MET A 12 52.36 37.11 -27.37
N VAL A 13 51.92 37.18 -28.61
CA VAL A 13 50.64 36.63 -29.06
C VAL A 13 50.57 35.11 -28.84
N TRP A 14 51.63 34.36 -29.24
CA TRP A 14 51.68 32.90 -29.05
C TRP A 14 51.70 32.50 -27.57
N SER A 15 52.41 33.26 -26.72
CA SER A 15 52.40 32.99 -25.28
C SER A 15 51.02 33.25 -24.66
N ALA A 16 50.30 34.33 -25.10
CA ALA A 16 48.97 34.63 -24.66
C ALA A 16 47.96 33.55 -25.13
N VAL A 17 48.06 33.07 -26.35
CA VAL A 17 47.25 31.97 -26.90
C VAL A 17 47.50 30.66 -26.11
N ALA A 18 48.76 30.34 -25.84
CA ALA A 18 49.11 29.14 -25.04
C ALA A 18 48.60 29.24 -23.61
N ALA A 19 48.69 30.41 -22.97
CA ALA A 19 48.16 30.65 -21.63
C ALA A 19 46.62 30.53 -21.62
N ALA A 20 45.92 31.07 -22.60
CA ALA A 20 44.50 30.96 -22.73
C ALA A 20 44.05 29.49 -22.95
N ALA A 21 44.75 28.74 -23.82
CA ALA A 21 44.48 27.31 -24.04
C ALA A 21 44.69 26.48 -22.76
N MET A 22 45.75 26.79 -21.99
CA MET A 22 46.01 26.11 -20.71
C MET A 22 44.90 26.40 -19.66
N LEU A 23 44.45 27.65 -19.57
CA LEU A 23 43.35 28.03 -18.66
C LEU A 23 42.03 27.34 -19.06
N LEU A 24 41.72 27.25 -20.35
CA LEU A 24 40.54 26.54 -20.85
C LEU A 24 40.61 25.03 -20.58
N ALA A 25 41.79 24.43 -20.76
CA ALA A 25 42.01 23.02 -20.41
C ALA A 25 41.85 22.77 -18.93
N LEU A 26 42.38 23.62 -18.08
CA LEU A 26 42.20 23.54 -16.62
C LEU A 26 40.75 23.69 -16.21
N ALA A 27 40.03 24.67 -16.77
CA ALA A 27 38.61 24.87 -16.52
C ALA A 27 37.78 23.67 -16.94
N ALA A 28 38.10 23.06 -18.11
CA ALA A 28 37.44 21.84 -18.57
C ALA A 28 37.67 20.66 -17.60
N VAL A 29 38.89 20.44 -17.14
CA VAL A 29 39.22 19.42 -16.15
C VAL A 29 38.44 19.64 -14.83
N LEU A 30 38.45 20.87 -14.32
CA LEU A 30 37.70 21.20 -13.09
C LEU A 30 36.20 20.99 -13.26
N ALA A 31 35.63 21.36 -14.41
CA ALA A 31 34.22 21.12 -14.71
C ALA A 31 33.87 19.61 -14.77
N LEU A 32 34.75 18.79 -15.37
CA LEU A 32 34.59 17.34 -15.42
C LEU A 32 34.69 16.71 -14.00
N VAL A 33 35.62 17.17 -13.19
CA VAL A 33 35.75 16.73 -11.80
C VAL A 33 34.50 17.09 -11.01
N ALA A 34 34.07 18.35 -11.05
CA ALA A 34 32.86 18.81 -10.37
C ALA A 34 31.59 18.04 -10.83
N SER A 35 31.45 17.79 -12.13
CA SER A 35 30.34 17.01 -12.68
C SER A 35 30.30 15.59 -12.13
N ARG A 36 31.47 14.94 -11.97
CA ARG A 36 31.55 13.55 -11.47
C ARG A 36 31.41 13.45 -9.95
N TRP A 37 31.92 14.42 -9.21
CA TRP A 37 31.99 14.35 -7.74
C TRP A 37 30.79 15.01 -7.04
N ILE A 38 30.08 15.89 -7.72
CA ILE A 38 28.91 16.60 -7.19
C ILE A 38 27.66 16.32 -8.05
N GLY A 39 27.75 16.59 -9.36
CA GLY A 39 26.57 16.54 -10.25
C GLY A 39 25.96 15.14 -10.37
N GLU A 40 26.79 14.13 -10.57
CA GLU A 40 26.30 12.74 -10.74
C GLU A 40 25.66 12.17 -9.46
N PRO A 41 26.26 12.30 -8.25
CA PRO A 41 25.63 11.90 -7.01
C PRO A 41 24.28 12.59 -6.75
N ILE A 42 24.19 13.89 -7.00
CA ILE A 42 22.93 14.64 -6.84
C ILE A 42 21.84 14.10 -7.80
N ARG A 43 22.18 13.83 -9.05
CA ARG A 43 21.22 13.23 -10.00
C ARG A 43 20.73 11.86 -9.54
N ARG A 44 21.62 11.05 -8.97
CA ARG A 44 21.23 9.73 -8.40
C ARG A 44 20.33 9.90 -7.19
N LEU A 45 20.57 10.88 -6.34
CA LEU A 45 19.70 11.21 -5.21
C LEU A 45 18.29 11.57 -5.68
N ILE A 46 18.19 12.47 -6.68
CA ILE A 46 16.92 12.86 -7.28
C ILE A 46 16.19 11.64 -7.87
N ALA A 47 16.90 10.80 -8.62
CA ALA A 47 16.31 9.58 -9.18
C ALA A 47 15.81 8.62 -8.08
N SER A 48 16.55 8.49 -6.99
CA SER A 48 16.14 7.63 -5.86
C SER A 48 14.96 8.19 -5.07
N THR A 49 14.81 9.52 -4.97
CA THR A 49 13.59 10.11 -4.38
C THR A 49 12.35 9.84 -5.22
N HIS A 50 12.46 9.85 -6.56
CA HIS A 50 11.35 9.49 -7.45
C HIS A 50 10.98 8.00 -7.32
N GLU A 51 11.96 7.11 -7.16
CA GLU A 51 11.71 5.68 -6.91
C GLU A 51 10.95 5.47 -5.59
N ILE A 52 11.35 6.16 -4.51
CA ILE A 52 10.64 6.11 -3.23
C ILE A 52 9.21 6.62 -3.40
N ALA A 53 8.99 7.73 -4.11
CA ALA A 53 7.67 8.27 -4.39
C ALA A 53 6.79 7.30 -5.21
N ALA A 54 7.41 6.46 -6.05
CA ALA A 54 6.74 5.40 -6.79
C ALA A 54 6.52 4.11 -5.95
N GLY A 55 6.94 4.09 -4.68
CA GLY A 55 6.79 2.94 -3.79
C GLY A 55 7.95 1.93 -3.81
N ASN A 56 9.04 2.23 -4.51
CA ASN A 56 10.22 1.39 -4.63
C ASN A 56 11.27 1.76 -3.56
N PHE A 57 11.15 1.24 -2.35
CA PHE A 57 11.97 1.63 -1.20
C PHE A 57 13.33 0.91 -1.12
N GLY A 58 13.54 -0.19 -1.86
CA GLY A 58 14.73 -1.05 -1.74
C GLY A 58 16.02 -0.49 -2.35
N LYS A 59 15.93 0.62 -3.10
CA LYS A 59 17.08 1.22 -3.78
C LYS A 59 17.91 2.05 -2.80
N ARG A 60 19.21 1.72 -2.66
CA ARG A 60 20.15 2.44 -1.80
C ARG A 60 21.17 3.21 -2.65
N LEU A 61 21.57 4.37 -2.16
CA LEU A 61 22.64 5.17 -2.75
C LEU A 61 24.00 4.62 -2.33
N PRO A 62 24.97 4.53 -3.27
CA PRO A 62 26.33 4.14 -2.92
C PRO A 62 27.01 5.24 -2.09
N GLU A 63 27.69 4.86 -1.01
CA GLU A 63 28.35 5.77 -0.07
C GLU A 63 29.80 6.13 -0.45
N ARG A 64 30.28 5.65 -1.62
CA ARG A 64 31.67 5.78 -2.04
C ARG A 64 31.85 6.77 -3.19
N ARG A 65 32.99 7.48 -3.22
CA ARG A 65 33.44 8.43 -4.27
C ARG A 65 32.56 9.69 -4.36
N MET A 66 32.25 10.30 -3.22
CA MET A 66 31.50 11.56 -3.12
C MET A 66 32.31 12.54 -2.26
N VAL A 67 31.99 13.84 -2.36
CA VAL A 67 32.40 14.85 -1.39
C VAL A 67 31.76 14.50 -0.05
N ALA A 68 32.42 14.81 1.07
CA ALA A 68 31.99 14.38 2.41
C ALA A 68 30.52 14.73 2.71
N GLU A 69 30.10 15.94 2.40
CA GLU A 69 28.74 16.45 2.64
C GLU A 69 27.70 15.67 1.81
N ILE A 70 28.06 15.26 0.59
CA ILE A 70 27.17 14.46 -0.26
C ILE A 70 27.13 13.00 0.23
N ALA A 71 28.23 12.50 0.77
CA ALA A 71 28.27 11.15 1.37
C ALA A 71 27.38 11.08 2.63
N ASP A 72 27.46 12.10 3.50
CA ASP A 72 26.61 12.21 4.69
C ASP A 72 25.11 12.28 4.30
N LEU A 73 24.80 13.09 3.29
CA LEU A 73 23.44 13.19 2.75
C LEU A 73 22.96 11.83 2.19
N ALA A 74 23.82 11.06 1.52
CA ALA A 74 23.48 9.73 1.02
C ALA A 74 23.20 8.73 2.17
N VAL A 75 23.99 8.79 3.26
CA VAL A 75 23.78 7.99 4.46
C VAL A 75 22.43 8.31 5.11
N ASP A 76 22.14 9.60 5.32
CA ASP A 76 20.87 10.02 5.92
C ASP A 76 19.67 9.69 5.04
N PHE A 77 19.82 9.84 3.72
CA PHE A 77 18.79 9.41 2.76
C PHE A 77 18.53 7.91 2.82
N ASN A 78 19.59 7.09 2.86
CA ASN A 78 19.46 5.63 2.97
C ASN A 78 18.77 5.23 4.28
N ARG A 79 19.09 5.91 5.38
CA ARG A 79 18.46 5.72 6.69
C ARG A 79 16.97 6.08 6.65
N MET A 80 16.62 7.23 6.09
CA MET A 80 15.25 7.68 5.91
C MET A 80 14.45 6.69 5.03
N SER A 81 15.04 6.26 3.90
CA SER A 81 14.42 5.26 3.02
C SER A 81 14.13 3.95 3.76
N GLY A 82 15.06 3.50 4.62
CA GLY A 82 14.86 2.33 5.46
C GLY A 82 13.72 2.48 6.46
N TYR A 83 13.60 3.63 7.10
CA TYR A 83 12.48 3.92 8.01
C TYR A 83 11.13 3.94 7.29
N VAL A 84 11.08 4.55 6.10
CA VAL A 84 9.85 4.59 5.29
C VAL A 84 9.44 3.18 4.86
N GLU A 85 10.38 2.36 4.38
CA GLU A 85 10.15 0.96 4.01
C GLU A 85 9.58 0.15 5.16
N ASP A 86 10.20 0.22 6.35
CA ASP A 86 9.73 -0.47 7.55
C ASP A 86 8.36 0.04 8.01
N TYR A 87 8.14 1.35 7.98
CA TYR A 87 6.86 1.94 8.34
C TYR A 87 5.72 1.49 7.43
N VAL A 88 5.94 1.53 6.09
CA VAL A 88 4.96 1.05 5.10
C VAL A 88 4.72 -0.44 5.26
N GLY A 89 5.77 -1.23 5.51
CA GLY A 89 5.67 -2.66 5.81
C GLY A 89 4.79 -2.93 7.04
N ARG A 90 5.03 -2.23 8.14
CA ARG A 90 4.23 -2.34 9.37
C ARG A 90 2.78 -1.89 9.17
N LEU A 91 2.56 -0.82 8.40
CA LEU A 91 1.20 -0.34 8.08
C LEU A 91 0.42 -1.39 7.29
N ARG A 92 1.03 -2.00 6.28
CA ARG A 92 0.42 -3.09 5.50
C ARG A 92 0.10 -4.31 6.36
N ALA A 93 1.03 -4.72 7.21
CA ALA A 93 0.82 -5.84 8.13
C ALA A 93 -0.30 -5.55 9.14
N SER A 94 -0.37 -4.32 9.67
CA SER A 94 -1.45 -3.88 10.56
C SER A 94 -2.81 -3.86 9.86
N ALA A 95 -2.88 -3.34 8.63
CA ALA A 95 -4.11 -3.34 7.84
C ALA A 95 -4.60 -4.77 7.55
N GLN A 96 -3.68 -5.68 7.20
CA GLN A 96 -4.02 -7.09 7.00
C GLN A 96 -4.54 -7.73 8.29
N LYS A 97 -3.84 -7.52 9.41
CA LYS A 97 -4.28 -8.03 10.72
C LYS A 97 -5.66 -7.51 11.12
N ASN A 98 -5.93 -6.23 10.88
CA ASN A 98 -7.25 -5.66 11.15
C ASN A 98 -8.33 -6.30 10.28
N ARG A 99 -8.03 -6.54 9.00
CA ARG A 99 -8.95 -7.25 8.10
C ARG A 99 -9.23 -8.68 8.58
N ASP A 100 -8.18 -9.41 8.98
CA ASP A 100 -8.32 -10.77 9.48
C ASP A 100 -9.12 -10.80 10.80
N LEU A 101 -8.88 -9.86 11.70
CA LEU A 101 -9.66 -9.71 12.93
C LEU A 101 -11.13 -9.42 12.63
N PHE A 102 -11.42 -8.54 11.69
CA PHE A 102 -12.80 -8.22 11.29
C PHE A 102 -13.52 -9.48 10.76
N ILE A 103 -12.90 -10.20 9.83
CA ILE A 103 -13.47 -11.43 9.27
C ILE A 103 -13.68 -12.50 10.33
N ASN A 104 -12.70 -12.70 11.21
CA ASN A 104 -12.82 -13.67 12.30
C ASN A 104 -13.90 -13.27 13.31
N SER A 105 -14.10 -11.98 13.56
CA SER A 105 -15.20 -11.49 14.41
C SER A 105 -16.57 -11.77 13.79
N ILE A 106 -16.73 -11.52 12.47
CA ILE A 106 -17.97 -11.86 11.75
C ILE A 106 -18.26 -13.36 11.83
N ARG A 107 -17.25 -14.20 11.60
CA ARG A 107 -17.42 -15.66 11.72
C ARG A 107 -17.81 -16.08 13.14
N ALA A 108 -17.20 -15.48 14.15
CA ALA A 108 -17.54 -15.78 15.54
C ALA A 108 -18.97 -15.35 15.89
N PHE A 109 -19.42 -14.18 15.43
CA PHE A 109 -20.82 -13.75 15.57
C PHE A 109 -21.79 -14.68 14.86
N SER A 110 -21.53 -15.02 13.60
CA SER A 110 -22.33 -15.99 12.83
C SER A 110 -22.43 -17.34 13.55
N ALA A 111 -21.30 -17.85 14.04
CA ALA A 111 -21.29 -19.11 14.79
C ALA A 111 -22.07 -19.03 16.12
N ALA A 112 -22.04 -17.88 16.80
CA ALA A 112 -22.83 -17.68 18.03
C ALA A 112 -24.33 -17.65 17.75
N ILE A 113 -24.76 -17.08 16.63
CA ILE A 113 -26.16 -17.06 16.18
C ILE A 113 -26.58 -18.46 15.76
N ASP A 114 -25.78 -19.17 14.96
CA ASP A 114 -26.02 -20.56 14.59
C ASP A 114 -26.13 -21.47 15.84
N ALA A 115 -25.40 -21.17 16.92
CA ALA A 115 -25.48 -21.92 18.18
C ALA A 115 -26.77 -21.69 18.96
N LYS A 116 -27.43 -20.53 18.76
CA LYS A 116 -28.73 -20.22 19.36
C LYS A 116 -29.84 -21.08 18.77
N ASP A 117 -29.77 -21.39 17.47
CA ASP A 117 -30.68 -22.24 16.72
C ASP A 117 -30.08 -23.67 16.55
N PRO A 118 -30.64 -24.70 17.20
CA PRO A 118 -30.07 -26.04 17.19
C PRO A 118 -29.94 -26.67 15.79
N TYR A 119 -30.74 -26.18 14.83
CA TYR A 119 -30.80 -26.72 13.45
C TYR A 119 -29.76 -26.08 12.52
N THR A 120 -29.09 -25.01 12.92
CA THR A 120 -28.29 -24.17 12.02
C THR A 120 -26.76 -24.22 12.26
N ARG A 121 -26.25 -25.14 13.07
CA ARG A 121 -24.79 -25.22 13.33
C ARG A 121 -23.98 -25.29 12.03
N GLY A 122 -23.15 -24.28 11.77
CA GLY A 122 -22.34 -24.12 10.56
C GLY A 122 -23.16 -23.92 9.29
N HIS A 123 -24.43 -23.57 9.41
CA HIS A 123 -25.30 -23.25 8.28
C HIS A 123 -24.83 -21.98 7.57
N SER A 124 -24.62 -20.92 8.31
CA SER A 124 -24.24 -19.61 7.75
C SER A 124 -22.93 -19.67 6.95
N GLU A 125 -21.93 -20.42 7.45
CA GLU A 125 -20.67 -20.63 6.71
C GLU A 125 -20.89 -21.39 5.39
N ARG A 126 -21.72 -22.46 5.41
CA ARG A 126 -22.04 -23.21 4.19
C ARG A 126 -22.80 -22.34 3.18
N VAL A 127 -23.79 -21.57 3.62
CA VAL A 127 -24.54 -20.65 2.77
C VAL A 127 -23.61 -19.62 2.14
N ALA A 128 -22.70 -19.03 2.94
CA ALA A 128 -21.74 -18.04 2.46
C ALA A 128 -20.79 -18.62 1.38
N GLU A 129 -20.24 -19.82 1.58
CA GLU A 129 -19.34 -20.45 0.62
C GLU A 129 -20.06 -20.86 -0.67
N ILE A 130 -21.29 -21.37 -0.58
CA ILE A 130 -22.11 -21.71 -1.75
C ILE A 130 -22.46 -20.44 -2.53
N SER A 131 -22.93 -19.39 -1.86
CA SER A 131 -23.27 -18.09 -2.47
C SER A 131 -22.08 -17.48 -3.20
N ARG A 132 -20.91 -17.48 -2.58
CA ARG A 132 -19.67 -17.00 -3.20
C ARG A 132 -19.30 -17.84 -4.43
N THR A 133 -19.44 -19.15 -4.34
CA THR A 133 -19.16 -20.05 -5.46
C THR A 133 -20.10 -19.79 -6.65
N ILE A 134 -21.39 -19.59 -6.39
CA ILE A 134 -22.37 -19.23 -7.43
C ILE A 134 -22.00 -17.88 -8.06
N ALA A 135 -21.73 -16.85 -7.25
CA ALA A 135 -21.35 -15.52 -7.73
C ALA A 135 -20.12 -15.56 -8.64
N ARG A 136 -19.10 -16.36 -8.27
CA ARG A 136 -17.90 -16.56 -9.08
C ARG A 136 -18.21 -17.20 -10.41
N HIS A 137 -19.06 -18.23 -10.46
CA HIS A 137 -19.47 -18.88 -11.71
C HIS A 137 -20.32 -17.98 -12.61
N LEU A 138 -21.05 -17.02 -12.01
CA LEU A 138 -21.78 -15.98 -12.74
C LEU A 138 -20.89 -14.81 -13.19
N GLY A 139 -19.57 -14.88 -13.00
CA GLY A 139 -18.63 -13.85 -13.43
C GLY A 139 -18.70 -12.53 -12.65
N GLN A 140 -19.24 -12.56 -11.42
CA GLN A 140 -19.32 -11.37 -10.59
C GLN A 140 -17.92 -10.92 -10.12
N SER A 141 -17.75 -9.60 -9.87
CA SER A 141 -16.49 -9.03 -9.41
C SER A 141 -16.09 -9.57 -8.03
N ASP A 142 -14.79 -9.55 -7.73
CA ASP A 142 -14.27 -9.99 -6.42
C ASP A 142 -14.87 -9.19 -5.26
N ASP A 143 -15.12 -7.89 -5.45
CA ASP A 143 -15.78 -7.03 -4.46
C ASP A 143 -17.21 -7.50 -4.18
N PHE A 144 -17.99 -7.79 -5.24
CA PHE A 144 -19.34 -8.33 -5.09
C PHE A 144 -19.34 -9.70 -4.42
N GLN A 145 -18.43 -10.61 -4.82
CA GLN A 145 -18.31 -11.93 -4.19
C GLN A 145 -18.00 -11.83 -2.70
N HIS A 146 -17.14 -10.87 -2.32
CA HIS A 146 -16.77 -10.63 -0.92
C HIS A 146 -17.95 -10.10 -0.10
N LYS A 147 -18.66 -9.09 -0.62
CA LYS A 147 -19.85 -8.52 0.04
C LYS A 147 -20.95 -9.56 0.19
N LEU A 148 -21.21 -10.33 -0.86
CA LEU A 148 -22.21 -11.42 -0.81
C LEU A 148 -21.83 -12.46 0.24
N TRP A 149 -20.57 -12.84 0.33
CA TRP A 149 -20.09 -13.79 1.32
C TRP A 149 -20.30 -13.29 2.75
N ILE A 150 -19.99 -12.02 3.04
CA ILE A 150 -20.23 -11.40 4.36
C ILE A 150 -21.75 -11.33 4.65
N GLY A 151 -22.55 -10.87 3.68
CA GLY A 151 -24.00 -10.81 3.84
C GLY A 151 -24.62 -12.18 4.12
N ALA A 152 -24.12 -13.21 3.43
CA ALA A 152 -24.56 -14.58 3.64
C ALA A 152 -24.15 -15.16 5.01
N LEU A 153 -22.97 -14.78 5.56
CA LEU A 153 -22.60 -15.12 6.93
C LEU A 153 -23.52 -14.50 7.97
N LEU A 154 -24.03 -13.31 7.68
CA LEU A 154 -24.82 -12.49 8.62
C LEU A 154 -26.32 -12.51 8.34
N HIS A 155 -26.79 -13.29 7.32
CA HIS A 155 -28.18 -13.24 6.90
C HIS A 155 -29.19 -13.53 8.03
N ASP A 156 -28.78 -14.34 8.99
CA ASP A 156 -29.58 -14.77 10.13
C ASP A 156 -29.30 -14.00 11.42
N VAL A 157 -28.50 -12.89 11.37
CA VAL A 157 -28.12 -12.13 12.58
C VAL A 157 -29.33 -11.64 13.38
N GLY A 158 -30.42 -11.30 12.71
CA GLY A 158 -31.65 -10.85 13.35
C GLY A 158 -32.38 -11.92 14.20
N LYS A 159 -32.02 -13.20 14.07
CA LYS A 159 -32.51 -14.24 14.98
C LYS A 159 -32.13 -14.01 16.43
N ILE A 160 -31.17 -13.12 16.72
CA ILE A 160 -30.83 -12.69 18.08
C ILE A 160 -32.03 -12.00 18.76
N GLY A 161 -32.88 -11.31 18.00
CA GLY A 161 -34.11 -10.66 18.48
C GLY A 161 -35.32 -11.59 18.59
N ILE A 162 -35.22 -12.85 18.16
CA ILE A 162 -36.31 -13.81 18.27
C ILE A 162 -36.24 -14.56 19.61
N GLU A 163 -37.38 -14.67 20.28
CA GLU A 163 -37.49 -15.38 21.54
C GLU A 163 -37.12 -16.87 21.40
N ASP A 164 -36.37 -17.41 22.39
CA ASP A 164 -35.91 -18.79 22.37
C ASP A 164 -37.05 -19.82 22.28
N GLN A 165 -38.20 -19.52 22.89
CA GLN A 165 -39.37 -20.39 22.83
C GLN A 165 -39.93 -20.55 21.42
N ILE A 166 -39.80 -19.52 20.54
CA ILE A 166 -40.19 -19.57 19.14
C ILE A 166 -39.09 -20.25 18.31
N LEU A 167 -37.85 -19.81 18.50
CA LEU A 167 -36.68 -20.25 17.73
C LEU A 167 -36.39 -21.75 17.93
N ARG A 168 -36.62 -22.27 19.16
CA ARG A 168 -36.34 -23.66 19.54
C ARG A 168 -37.61 -24.51 19.62
N LYS A 169 -38.74 -24.02 19.14
CA LYS A 169 -40.01 -24.77 19.19
C LYS A 169 -39.92 -26.08 18.45
N VAL A 170 -40.31 -27.17 19.13
CA VAL A 170 -40.46 -28.47 18.51
C VAL A 170 -41.82 -28.54 17.82
N GLY A 171 -41.82 -28.67 16.50
CA GLY A 171 -43.05 -28.72 15.69
C GLY A 171 -43.28 -27.45 14.88
N GLN A 172 -44.51 -27.31 14.38
CA GLN A 172 -44.86 -26.15 13.56
C GLN A 172 -45.08 -24.88 14.40
N LEU A 173 -44.67 -23.74 13.88
CA LEU A 173 -44.99 -22.43 14.43
C LEU A 173 -46.47 -22.13 14.21
N THR A 174 -47.10 -21.44 15.16
CA THR A 174 -48.41 -20.84 14.92
C THR A 174 -48.31 -19.70 13.90
N PRO A 175 -49.40 -19.25 13.28
CA PRO A 175 -49.37 -18.10 12.38
C PRO A 175 -48.73 -16.85 13.03
N GLU A 176 -49.02 -16.57 14.30
CA GLU A 176 -48.49 -15.46 15.04
C GLU A 176 -46.99 -15.58 15.31
N GLU A 177 -46.52 -16.76 15.71
CA GLU A 177 -45.11 -17.07 15.91
C GLU A 177 -44.32 -17.00 14.59
N TYR A 178 -44.96 -17.42 13.49
CA TYR A 178 -44.35 -17.34 12.16
C TYR A 178 -44.17 -15.87 11.72
N GLU A 179 -45.14 -14.99 12.00
CA GLU A 179 -44.98 -13.54 11.73
C GLU A 179 -43.79 -12.95 12.54
N ILE A 180 -43.64 -13.36 13.81
CA ILE A 180 -42.48 -12.98 14.61
C ILE A 180 -41.18 -13.49 13.98
N MET A 181 -41.14 -14.76 13.56
CA MET A 181 -39.95 -15.33 12.91
C MET A 181 -39.60 -14.58 11.61
N LYS A 182 -40.58 -14.16 10.81
CA LYS A 182 -40.37 -13.39 9.58
C LYS A 182 -39.81 -12.01 9.81
N SER A 183 -39.81 -11.48 11.04
CA SER A 183 -39.23 -10.17 11.35
C SER A 183 -37.69 -10.18 11.41
N HIS A 184 -37.03 -11.37 11.50
CA HIS A 184 -35.57 -11.43 11.67
C HIS A 184 -34.77 -10.71 10.57
N PRO A 185 -35.16 -10.65 9.28
CA PRO A 185 -34.38 -9.90 8.30
C PRO A 185 -34.41 -8.40 8.56
N VAL A 186 -35.53 -7.87 9.05
CA VAL A 186 -35.66 -6.44 9.41
C VAL A 186 -34.78 -6.14 10.63
N VAL A 187 -34.92 -6.95 11.69
CA VAL A 187 -34.07 -6.84 12.89
C VAL A 187 -32.60 -6.96 12.53
N GLY A 188 -32.26 -7.89 11.63
CA GLY A 188 -30.89 -8.05 11.13
C GLY A 188 -30.38 -6.81 10.39
N SER A 189 -31.22 -6.23 9.53
CA SER A 189 -30.90 -4.97 8.85
C SER A 189 -30.62 -3.82 9.84
N ASP A 190 -31.45 -3.68 10.87
CA ASP A 190 -31.28 -2.64 11.90
C ASP A 190 -30.00 -2.84 12.72
N ILE A 191 -29.64 -4.09 13.02
CA ILE A 191 -28.39 -4.42 13.73
C ILE A 191 -27.16 -4.08 12.87
N LEU A 192 -27.21 -4.31 11.57
CA LEU A 192 -26.11 -4.11 10.66
C LEU A 192 -25.99 -2.68 10.10
N ALA A 193 -27.07 -1.90 10.15
CA ALA A 193 -27.14 -0.53 9.60
C ALA A 193 -26.00 0.42 10.05
N PRO A 194 -25.46 0.34 11.30
CA PRO A 194 -24.33 1.18 11.70
C PRO A 194 -22.98 0.81 11.07
N ILE A 195 -22.90 -0.34 10.37
CA ILE A 195 -21.64 -0.83 9.80
C ILE A 195 -21.55 -0.39 8.33
N GLU A 196 -20.87 0.76 8.09
CA GLU A 196 -20.76 1.37 6.74
C GLU A 196 -20.13 0.46 5.68
N GLN A 197 -19.40 -0.58 6.11
CA GLN A 197 -18.69 -1.50 5.21
C GLN A 197 -19.56 -2.67 4.70
N LEU A 198 -20.78 -2.82 5.20
CA LEU A 198 -21.76 -3.85 4.83
C LEU A 198 -22.87 -3.26 4.01
#